data_f92d1ec16cb49e3776792579ef54962b
#
_entry.id   f92d1ec16cb49e3776792579ef54962b
#
_cell.length_a   1.000
_cell.length_b   1.000
_cell.length_c   1.000
_cell.angle_alpha   90.00
_cell.angle_beta   90.00
_cell.angle_gamma   90.00
#
_symmetry.space_group_name_H-M   'P 1'
#
loop_
_entity.id
_entity.type
_entity.pdbx_description
1 polymer ?
#
loop_
_entity_poly.entity_id
_entity_poly.type
_entity_poly.pdbx_seq_one_letter_code
_entity_poly.pdbx_strand_id
1 'polypeptide(L)'
;MKKIVFTVAVVAVALAIGKVAQQNQVQAQQSNTAGGLFPNDFGPASIDVSSYPKQYQETYKVFLEKCSVCHTIARPINSQFLEMSEAEQAQMKKTQPELFKDPKILQIDPHIWSRYVHRMMDKPGCPVGKDGKRIWQFLVYDSIARKTGKNFAAWEKTREKLVKDFKVQHPARYKELFDEGQ
;
A
#
# COMPACT_ATOMS: atom_id res chain seq x y z
N MET A 1 42.87 14.26 21.70
CA MET A 1 42.37 14.04 20.33
C MET A 1 42.01 12.57 19.98
N LYS A 2 42.43 11.55 20.75
CA LYS A 2 42.08 10.13 20.46
C LYS A 2 40.66 9.71 20.88
N LYS A 3 39.99 10.41 21.79
CA LYS A 3 38.65 10.03 22.29
C LYS A 3 37.50 10.37 21.33
N ILE A 4 37.66 11.37 20.47
CA ILE A 4 36.60 11.82 19.52
C ILE A 4 36.44 10.82 18.35
N VAL A 5 37.50 10.21 17.89
CA VAL A 5 37.49 9.25 16.75
C VAL A 5 36.71 7.99 17.10
N PHE A 6 36.77 7.54 18.36
CA PHE A 6 36.07 6.32 18.80
C PHE A 6 34.56 6.48 18.84
N THR A 7 34.07 7.67 19.22
CA THR A 7 32.62 7.93 19.33
C THR A 7 31.95 8.02 17.96
N VAL A 8 32.62 8.59 16.96
CA VAL A 8 32.08 8.69 15.59
C VAL A 8 32.00 7.32 14.92
N ALA A 9 32.98 6.44 15.13
CA ALA A 9 32.98 5.08 14.56
C ALA A 9 31.84 4.21 15.14
N VAL A 10 31.56 4.33 16.45
CA VAL A 10 30.48 3.56 17.09
C VAL A 10 29.10 3.99 16.60
N VAL A 11 28.87 5.30 16.40
CA VAL A 11 27.59 5.82 15.87
C VAL A 11 27.39 5.39 14.41
N ALA A 12 28.42 5.41 13.58
CA ALA A 12 28.31 4.98 12.19
C ALA A 12 28.00 3.49 12.06
N VAL A 13 28.58 2.64 12.90
CA VAL A 13 28.29 1.20 12.93
C VAL A 13 26.86 0.93 13.39
N ALA A 14 26.35 1.63 14.42
CA ALA A 14 24.99 1.47 14.90
C ALA A 14 23.93 1.84 13.85
N LEU A 15 24.18 2.90 13.06
CA LEU A 15 23.30 3.32 11.96
C LEU A 15 23.31 2.33 10.78
N ALA A 16 24.44 1.69 10.50
CA ALA A 16 24.55 0.68 9.45
C ALA A 16 23.82 -0.60 9.84
N ILE A 17 23.96 -1.06 11.08
CA ILE A 17 23.28 -2.27 11.61
C ILE A 17 21.76 -2.07 11.62
N GLY A 18 21.27 -0.87 12.00
CA GLY A 18 19.84 -0.55 11.98
C GLY A 18 19.22 -0.64 10.59
N LYS A 19 19.90 -0.15 9.55
CA LYS A 19 19.43 -0.23 8.15
C LYS A 19 19.41 -1.66 7.62
N VAL A 20 20.42 -2.46 7.93
CA VAL A 20 20.48 -3.88 7.51
C VAL A 20 19.41 -4.71 8.20
N ALA A 21 19.17 -4.50 9.51
CA ALA A 21 18.12 -5.19 10.24
C ALA A 21 16.72 -4.85 9.69
N GLN A 22 16.47 -3.59 9.32
CA GLN A 22 15.21 -3.15 8.74
C GLN A 22 14.98 -3.71 7.32
N GLN A 23 16.03 -3.80 6.50
CA GLN A 23 15.99 -4.45 5.19
C GLN A 23 15.72 -5.96 5.29
N ASN A 24 16.34 -6.64 6.25
CA ASN A 24 16.12 -8.07 6.48
C ASN A 24 14.71 -8.37 7.00
N GLN A 25 14.11 -7.51 7.81
CA GLN A 25 12.72 -7.65 8.25
C GLN A 25 11.74 -7.48 7.08
N VAL A 26 11.97 -6.51 6.19
CA VAL A 26 11.15 -6.32 4.98
C VAL A 26 11.27 -7.54 4.05
N GLN A 27 12.47 -8.09 3.85
CA GLN A 27 12.66 -9.28 3.03
C GLN A 27 12.06 -10.55 3.64
N ALA A 28 12.16 -10.75 4.95
CA ALA A 28 11.55 -11.90 5.64
C ALA A 28 10.01 -11.86 5.60
N GLN A 29 9.41 -10.67 5.67
CA GLN A 29 7.96 -10.50 5.51
C GLN A 29 7.49 -10.70 4.05
N GLN A 30 8.34 -10.45 3.07
CA GLN A 30 8.04 -10.67 1.64
C GLN A 30 8.00 -12.15 1.27
N SER A 31 8.79 -12.99 1.91
CA SER A 31 8.84 -14.44 1.64
C SER A 31 7.59 -15.21 2.05
N ASN A 32 6.77 -14.66 2.94
CA ASN A 32 5.55 -15.30 3.46
C ASN A 32 4.25 -14.80 2.82
N THR A 33 4.33 -13.98 1.75
CA THR A 33 3.13 -13.44 1.11
C THR A 33 2.47 -14.47 0.20
N ALA A 34 1.33 -15.00 0.62
CA ALA A 34 0.47 -15.81 -0.24
C ALA A 34 0.14 -15.02 -1.54
N GLY A 35 0.49 -15.59 -2.70
CA GLY A 35 0.27 -14.96 -4.00
C GLY A 35 1.46 -14.18 -4.58
N GLY A 36 2.67 -14.28 -3.99
CA GLY A 36 3.89 -13.68 -4.53
C GLY A 36 4.04 -12.17 -4.25
N LEU A 37 5.04 -11.57 -4.88
CA LEU A 37 5.38 -10.15 -4.72
C LEU A 37 4.52 -9.25 -5.63
N PHE A 38 4.25 -8.03 -5.13
CA PHE A 38 3.56 -6.97 -5.86
C PHE A 38 4.33 -5.64 -5.69
N PRO A 39 4.26 -4.70 -6.64
CA PRO A 39 4.88 -3.38 -6.50
C PRO A 39 4.49 -2.67 -5.19
N ASN A 40 3.27 -2.87 -4.74
CA ASN A 40 2.70 -2.28 -3.54
C ASN A 40 3.46 -2.63 -2.25
N ASP A 41 4.08 -3.82 -2.20
CA ASP A 41 4.81 -4.32 -1.02
C ASP A 41 6.08 -3.51 -0.73
N PHE A 42 6.59 -2.80 -1.74
CA PHE A 42 7.80 -1.97 -1.66
C PHE A 42 7.53 -0.51 -1.29
N GLY A 43 6.26 -0.14 -1.13
CA GLY A 43 5.87 1.18 -0.67
C GLY A 43 5.89 1.33 0.87
N PRO A 44 5.57 2.53 1.38
CA PRO A 44 5.45 2.77 2.81
C PRO A 44 4.51 1.77 3.50
N ALA A 45 4.92 1.26 4.66
CA ALA A 45 4.13 0.33 5.48
C ALA A 45 3.28 1.04 6.54
N SER A 46 3.18 2.37 6.48
CA SER A 46 2.34 3.18 7.35
C SER A 46 1.90 4.44 6.65
N ILE A 47 0.81 5.05 7.12
CA ILE A 47 0.30 6.34 6.65
C ILE A 47 -0.01 7.24 7.85
N ASP A 48 0.10 8.54 7.66
CA ASP A 48 -0.37 9.51 8.64
C ASP A 48 -1.89 9.70 8.49
N VAL A 49 -2.62 9.33 9.53
CA VAL A 49 -4.08 9.47 9.61
C VAL A 49 -4.52 10.58 10.59
N SER A 50 -3.59 11.41 11.07
CA SER A 50 -3.87 12.44 12.08
C SER A 50 -4.93 13.44 11.65
N SER A 51 -5.01 13.73 10.35
CA SER A 51 -5.99 14.63 9.74
C SER A 51 -7.34 13.96 9.39
N TYR A 52 -7.45 12.64 9.57
CA TYR A 52 -8.68 11.91 9.24
C TYR A 52 -9.75 12.09 10.33
N PRO A 53 -11.04 11.93 10.00
CA PRO A 53 -12.08 11.81 11.01
C PRO A 53 -11.74 10.74 12.06
N LYS A 54 -12.07 11.00 13.33
CA LYS A 54 -11.70 10.15 14.47
C LYS A 54 -12.06 8.67 14.26
N GLN A 55 -13.22 8.38 13.69
CA GLN A 55 -13.65 7.02 13.36
C GLN A 55 -12.66 6.29 12.44
N TYR A 56 -12.02 6.97 11.50
CA TYR A 56 -11.03 6.38 10.60
C TYR A 56 -9.66 6.26 11.25
N GLN A 57 -9.29 7.16 12.17
CA GLN A 57 -8.08 6.99 12.97
C GLN A 57 -8.18 5.74 13.86
N GLU A 58 -9.33 5.50 14.47
CA GLU A 58 -9.59 4.30 15.27
C GLU A 58 -9.63 3.04 14.40
N THR A 59 -10.27 3.12 13.24
CA THR A 59 -10.31 2.00 12.29
C THR A 59 -8.92 1.66 11.74
N TYR A 60 -8.06 2.65 11.55
CA TYR A 60 -6.67 2.42 11.12
C TYR A 60 -5.89 1.54 12.11
N LYS A 61 -6.10 1.73 13.42
CA LYS A 61 -5.47 0.87 14.44
C LYS A 61 -5.93 -0.59 14.30
N VAL A 62 -7.24 -0.79 14.07
CA VAL A 62 -7.79 -2.13 13.85
C VAL A 62 -7.31 -2.74 12.54
N PHE A 63 -7.21 -1.94 11.49
CA PHE A 63 -6.65 -2.35 10.21
C PHE A 63 -5.19 -2.81 10.36
N LEU A 64 -4.36 -2.05 11.09
CA LEU A 64 -2.99 -2.45 11.43
C LEU A 64 -2.96 -3.78 12.16
N GLU A 65 -3.75 -3.91 13.24
CA GLU A 65 -3.77 -5.12 14.06
C GLU A 65 -4.20 -6.36 13.27
N LYS A 66 -5.27 -6.24 12.46
CA LYS A 66 -5.89 -7.40 11.80
C LYS A 66 -5.22 -7.77 10.47
N CYS A 67 -4.77 -6.79 9.70
CA CYS A 67 -4.26 -7.05 8.35
C CYS A 67 -2.78 -7.36 8.32
N SER A 68 -1.98 -6.90 9.32
CA SER A 68 -0.55 -7.19 9.38
C SER A 68 -0.20 -8.64 9.76
N VAL A 69 -1.18 -9.44 10.16
CA VAL A 69 -0.96 -10.85 10.54
C VAL A 69 -0.47 -11.71 9.37
N CYS A 70 -0.93 -11.43 8.14
CA CYS A 70 -0.63 -12.25 6.97
C CYS A 70 0.37 -11.60 6.00
N HIS A 71 0.38 -10.28 5.91
CA HIS A 71 1.30 -9.51 5.05
C HIS A 71 1.39 -8.08 5.55
N THR A 72 2.36 -7.32 5.05
CA THR A 72 2.48 -5.89 5.42
C THR A 72 1.26 -5.11 4.93
N ILE A 73 0.86 -4.09 5.68
CA ILE A 73 -0.19 -3.16 5.24
C ILE A 73 0.26 -2.29 4.04
N ALA A 74 1.55 -2.31 3.70
CA ALA A 74 2.06 -1.68 2.48
C ALA A 74 1.25 -2.11 1.26
N ARG A 75 0.91 -3.40 1.15
CA ARG A 75 0.16 -3.95 0.02
C ARG A 75 -1.18 -3.24 -0.23
N PRO A 76 -2.12 -3.16 0.71
CA PRO A 76 -3.38 -2.45 0.47
C PRO A 76 -3.20 -0.93 0.37
N ILE A 77 -2.40 -0.30 1.22
CA ILE A 77 -2.31 1.17 1.20
C ILE A 77 -1.58 1.74 -0.02
N ASN A 78 -0.65 0.99 -0.63
CA ASN A 78 0.04 1.40 -1.86
C ASN A 78 -0.58 0.78 -3.12
N SER A 79 -1.76 0.15 -3.01
CA SER A 79 -2.47 -0.41 -4.15
C SER A 79 -2.95 0.70 -5.10
N GLN A 80 -3.13 0.34 -6.36
CA GLN A 80 -3.77 1.20 -7.37
C GLN A 80 -5.29 1.31 -7.21
N PHE A 81 -5.89 0.68 -6.20
CA PHE A 81 -7.34 0.57 -6.07
C PHE A 81 -7.99 1.88 -5.64
N LEU A 82 -9.08 2.22 -6.32
CA LEU A 82 -9.96 3.34 -6.02
C LEU A 82 -11.41 2.90 -6.23
N GLU A 83 -12.19 2.86 -5.16
CA GLU A 83 -13.60 2.49 -5.24
C GLU A 83 -14.46 3.74 -5.44
N MET A 84 -15.24 3.74 -6.52
CA MET A 84 -16.20 4.78 -6.86
C MET A 84 -17.41 4.12 -7.52
N SER A 85 -18.60 4.55 -7.18
CA SER A 85 -19.83 4.19 -7.89
C SER A 85 -19.78 4.63 -9.35
N GLU A 86 -20.59 4.04 -10.22
CA GLU A 86 -20.64 4.41 -11.64
C GLU A 86 -20.99 5.90 -11.83
N ALA A 87 -21.89 6.43 -11.00
CA ALA A 87 -22.26 7.85 -11.04
C ALA A 87 -21.07 8.76 -10.67
N GLU A 88 -20.30 8.41 -9.61
CA GLU A 88 -19.09 9.12 -9.22
C GLU A 88 -18.02 9.04 -10.30
N GLN A 89 -17.83 7.88 -10.92
CA GLN A 89 -16.90 7.70 -12.06
C GLN A 89 -17.29 8.60 -13.25
N ALA A 90 -18.58 8.63 -13.59
CA ALA A 90 -19.09 9.48 -14.69
C ALA A 90 -18.85 10.98 -14.41
N GLN A 91 -19.01 11.41 -13.16
CA GLN A 91 -18.71 12.79 -12.76
C GLN A 91 -17.21 13.06 -12.75
N MET A 92 -16.42 12.15 -12.18
CA MET A 92 -14.98 12.29 -12.06
C MET A 92 -14.28 12.30 -13.42
N LYS A 93 -14.76 11.53 -14.41
CA LYS A 93 -14.28 11.56 -15.80
C LYS A 93 -14.39 12.93 -16.46
N LYS A 94 -15.34 13.76 -16.03
CA LYS A 94 -15.50 15.13 -16.53
C LYS A 94 -14.55 16.12 -15.87
N THR A 95 -14.24 15.93 -14.58
CA THR A 95 -13.49 16.89 -13.77
C THR A 95 -12.01 16.52 -13.60
N GLN A 96 -11.69 15.23 -13.62
CA GLN A 96 -10.34 14.67 -13.43
C GLN A 96 -10.13 13.46 -14.36
N PRO A 97 -10.17 13.64 -15.71
CA PRO A 97 -10.04 12.53 -16.66
C PRO A 97 -8.69 11.79 -16.55
N GLU A 98 -7.67 12.45 -16.01
CA GLU A 98 -6.34 11.88 -15.80
C GLU A 98 -6.34 10.66 -14.87
N LEU A 99 -7.31 10.55 -13.94
CA LEU A 99 -7.42 9.39 -13.03
C LEU A 99 -7.71 8.08 -13.78
N PHE A 100 -8.23 8.15 -15.01
CA PHE A 100 -8.68 7.00 -15.79
C PHE A 100 -7.72 6.59 -16.91
N LYS A 101 -6.53 7.20 -16.98
CA LYS A 101 -5.60 6.98 -18.11
C LYS A 101 -4.85 5.66 -18.03
N ASP A 102 -4.40 5.26 -16.85
CA ASP A 102 -3.56 4.08 -16.67
C ASP A 102 -4.01 3.25 -15.47
N PRO A 103 -4.53 2.02 -15.68
CA PRO A 103 -4.95 1.14 -14.59
C PRO A 103 -3.79 0.63 -13.73
N LYS A 104 -2.52 0.78 -14.16
CA LYS A 104 -1.34 0.51 -13.33
C LYS A 104 -1.18 1.59 -12.25
N ILE A 105 -1.66 2.81 -12.53
CA ILE A 105 -1.64 3.94 -11.60
C ILE A 105 -2.89 3.94 -10.73
N LEU A 106 -4.09 3.90 -11.32
CA LEU A 106 -5.36 3.76 -10.63
C LEU A 106 -6.29 2.79 -11.36
N GLN A 107 -6.74 1.79 -10.64
CA GLN A 107 -7.81 0.87 -11.08
C GLN A 107 -9.09 1.24 -10.34
N ILE A 108 -10.05 1.77 -11.08
CA ILE A 108 -11.30 2.32 -10.54
C ILE A 108 -12.43 1.33 -10.79
N ASP A 109 -13.13 0.92 -9.72
CA ASP A 109 -14.22 -0.05 -9.80
C ASP A 109 -15.18 0.16 -8.62
N PRO A 110 -16.52 0.01 -8.79
CA PRO A 110 -17.51 0.29 -7.76
C PRO A 110 -17.46 -0.64 -6.54
N HIS A 111 -16.72 -1.75 -6.62
CA HIS A 111 -16.70 -2.75 -5.55
C HIS A 111 -15.30 -3.31 -5.26
N ILE A 112 -14.23 -2.61 -5.65
CA ILE A 112 -12.88 -3.17 -5.60
C ILE A 112 -12.41 -3.44 -4.17
N TRP A 113 -12.66 -2.53 -3.23
CA TRP A 113 -12.25 -2.67 -1.84
C TRP A 113 -13.12 -3.69 -1.09
N SER A 114 -14.44 -3.70 -1.34
CA SER A 114 -15.32 -4.68 -0.74
C SER A 114 -14.93 -6.10 -1.17
N ARG A 115 -14.68 -6.33 -2.46
CA ARG A 115 -14.20 -7.63 -2.96
C ARG A 115 -12.82 -7.99 -2.40
N TYR A 116 -11.92 -7.02 -2.29
CA TYR A 116 -10.59 -7.25 -1.71
C TYR A 116 -10.68 -7.72 -0.26
N VAL A 117 -11.44 -7.01 0.58
CA VAL A 117 -11.59 -7.34 2.01
C VAL A 117 -12.30 -8.69 2.19
N HIS A 118 -13.39 -8.97 1.46
CA HIS A 118 -14.06 -10.26 1.51
C HIS A 118 -13.11 -11.42 1.15
N ARG A 119 -12.34 -11.28 0.06
CA ARG A 119 -11.32 -12.28 -0.31
C ARG A 119 -10.28 -12.53 0.79
N MET A 120 -9.93 -11.52 1.57
CA MET A 120 -9.04 -11.69 2.71
C MET A 120 -9.76 -12.42 3.86
N MET A 121 -11.02 -12.09 4.12
CA MET A 121 -11.83 -12.74 5.17
C MET A 121 -12.06 -14.24 4.88
N ASP A 122 -12.11 -14.64 3.62
CA ASP A 122 -12.25 -16.03 3.20
C ASP A 122 -10.98 -16.86 3.40
N LYS A 123 -9.85 -16.24 3.75
CA LYS A 123 -8.61 -16.99 4.03
C LYS A 123 -8.66 -17.67 5.38
N PRO A 124 -8.20 -18.93 5.47
CA PRO A 124 -8.11 -19.62 6.75
C PRO A 124 -7.33 -18.81 7.81
N GLY A 125 -7.89 -18.67 8.99
CA GLY A 125 -7.26 -17.96 10.10
C GLY A 125 -7.25 -16.43 9.99
N CYS A 126 -7.97 -15.84 9.03
CA CYS A 126 -8.07 -14.39 8.90
C CYS A 126 -8.76 -13.77 10.14
N PRO A 127 -8.11 -12.84 10.87
CA PRO A 127 -8.67 -12.29 12.10
C PRO A 127 -9.62 -11.11 11.87
N VAL A 128 -9.92 -10.74 10.63
CA VAL A 128 -10.74 -9.56 10.27
C VAL A 128 -12.17 -9.68 10.82
N GLY A 129 -12.86 -10.81 10.61
CA GLY A 129 -14.17 -11.08 11.16
C GLY A 129 -15.18 -9.94 10.99
N LYS A 130 -15.86 -9.56 12.08
CA LYS A 130 -16.88 -8.48 12.09
C LYS A 130 -16.34 -7.09 11.73
N ASP A 131 -15.02 -6.92 11.73
CA ASP A 131 -14.38 -5.64 11.43
C ASP A 131 -14.26 -5.36 9.91
N GLY A 132 -14.58 -6.34 9.07
CA GLY A 132 -14.43 -6.26 7.61
C GLY A 132 -15.08 -5.04 6.99
N LYS A 133 -16.34 -4.74 7.37
CA LYS A 133 -17.06 -3.59 6.83
C LYS A 133 -16.37 -2.25 7.16
N ARG A 134 -15.94 -2.04 8.40
CA ARG A 134 -15.28 -0.78 8.78
C ARG A 134 -13.89 -0.65 8.16
N ILE A 135 -13.15 -1.77 8.03
CA ILE A 135 -11.85 -1.79 7.34
C ILE A 135 -12.03 -1.44 5.86
N TRP A 136 -13.00 -2.05 5.18
CA TRP A 136 -13.31 -1.70 3.81
C TRP A 136 -13.67 -0.20 3.67
N GLN A 137 -14.57 0.33 4.50
CA GLN A 137 -14.94 1.75 4.48
C GLN A 137 -13.74 2.68 4.72
N PHE A 138 -12.82 2.30 5.61
CA PHE A 138 -11.57 3.01 5.82
C PHE A 138 -10.71 3.01 4.55
N LEU A 139 -10.54 1.88 3.87
CA LEU A 139 -9.74 1.77 2.65
C LEU A 139 -10.33 2.58 1.48
N VAL A 140 -11.67 2.65 1.39
CA VAL A 140 -12.36 3.54 0.43
C VAL A 140 -12.02 5.00 0.74
N TYR A 141 -12.23 5.43 1.99
CA TYR A 141 -11.93 6.80 2.41
C TYR A 141 -10.46 7.17 2.19
N ASP A 142 -9.53 6.34 2.67
CA ASP A 142 -8.08 6.53 2.54
C ASP A 142 -7.67 6.67 1.07
N SER A 143 -8.20 5.81 0.21
CA SER A 143 -7.89 5.84 -1.22
C SER A 143 -8.31 7.14 -1.88
N ILE A 144 -9.52 7.62 -1.61
CA ILE A 144 -10.00 8.90 -2.12
C ILE A 144 -9.13 10.03 -1.59
N ALA A 145 -8.89 10.08 -0.27
CA ALA A 145 -8.14 11.15 0.37
C ALA A 145 -6.71 11.29 -0.16
N ARG A 146 -6.02 10.18 -0.42
CA ARG A 146 -4.60 10.21 -0.83
C ARG A 146 -4.36 10.14 -2.33
N LYS A 147 -5.31 9.63 -3.12
CA LYS A 147 -5.07 9.29 -4.53
C LYS A 147 -5.83 10.17 -5.52
N THR A 148 -6.62 11.14 -5.05
CA THR A 148 -7.43 12.00 -5.92
C THR A 148 -7.22 13.49 -5.63
N GLY A 149 -7.81 14.35 -6.44
CA GLY A 149 -7.75 15.80 -6.27
C GLY A 149 -6.33 16.33 -6.27
N LYS A 150 -6.03 17.23 -5.35
CA LYS A 150 -4.70 17.86 -5.21
C LYS A 150 -3.58 16.87 -4.89
N ASN A 151 -3.89 15.69 -4.40
CA ASN A 151 -2.92 14.67 -4.01
C ASN A 151 -2.56 13.71 -5.16
N PHE A 152 -3.33 13.73 -6.27
CA PHE A 152 -3.15 12.78 -7.37
C PHE A 152 -1.75 12.83 -7.98
N ALA A 153 -1.21 14.00 -8.29
CA ALA A 153 0.12 14.10 -8.91
C ALA A 153 1.25 13.51 -8.03
N ALA A 154 1.16 13.68 -6.70
CA ALA A 154 2.12 13.08 -5.78
C ALA A 154 1.94 11.56 -5.69
N TRP A 155 0.70 11.08 -5.70
CA TRP A 155 0.38 9.67 -5.76
C TRP A 155 0.88 9.03 -7.05
N GLU A 156 0.55 9.60 -8.21
CA GLU A 156 0.96 9.16 -9.55
C GLU A 156 2.48 8.94 -9.60
N LYS A 157 3.24 9.98 -9.26
CA LYS A 157 4.72 9.91 -9.23
C LYS A 157 5.24 8.78 -8.33
N THR A 158 4.63 8.61 -7.15
CA THR A 158 5.03 7.55 -6.22
C THR A 158 4.70 6.18 -6.80
N ARG A 159 3.51 6.03 -7.38
CA ARG A 159 3.05 4.78 -7.98
C ARG A 159 3.88 4.39 -9.20
N GLU A 160 4.17 5.32 -10.10
CA GLU A 160 5.06 5.11 -11.25
C GLU A 160 6.43 4.62 -10.81
N LYS A 161 7.00 5.24 -9.76
CA LYS A 161 8.28 4.80 -9.21
C LYS A 161 8.21 3.36 -8.69
N LEU A 162 7.19 3.01 -7.91
CA LEU A 162 7.02 1.65 -7.40
C LEU A 162 6.91 0.61 -8.53
N VAL A 163 6.14 0.90 -9.57
CA VAL A 163 5.95 0.01 -10.73
C VAL A 163 7.24 -0.11 -11.52
N LYS A 164 7.95 1.00 -11.75
CA LYS A 164 9.24 1.02 -12.47
C LYS A 164 10.32 0.25 -11.71
N ASP A 165 10.47 0.51 -10.43
CA ASP A 165 11.47 -0.17 -9.60
C ASP A 165 11.18 -1.68 -9.53
N PHE A 166 9.92 -2.06 -9.41
CA PHE A 166 9.47 -3.45 -9.41
C PHE A 166 9.78 -4.14 -10.74
N LYS A 167 9.55 -3.47 -11.88
CA LYS A 167 9.88 -4.01 -13.21
C LYS A 167 11.36 -4.32 -13.33
N VAL A 168 12.24 -3.46 -12.79
CA VAL A 168 13.70 -3.66 -12.82
C VAL A 168 14.13 -4.79 -11.90
N GLN A 169 13.57 -4.85 -10.68
CA GLN A 169 13.99 -5.81 -9.66
C GLN A 169 13.36 -7.20 -9.84
N HIS A 170 12.17 -7.27 -10.40
CA HIS A 170 11.35 -8.50 -10.54
C HIS A 170 10.74 -8.61 -11.95
N PRO A 171 11.52 -8.65 -13.03
CA PRO A 171 11.03 -8.56 -14.40
C PRO A 171 10.07 -9.70 -14.78
N ALA A 172 10.35 -10.93 -14.34
CA ALA A 172 9.47 -12.07 -14.60
C ALA A 172 8.09 -11.89 -13.93
N ARG A 173 8.10 -11.48 -12.64
CA ARG A 173 6.85 -11.24 -11.91
C ARG A 173 6.07 -10.04 -12.44
N TYR A 174 6.79 -9.00 -12.90
CA TYR A 174 6.14 -7.86 -13.56
C TYR A 174 5.40 -8.31 -14.82
N LYS A 175 6.01 -9.17 -15.64
CA LYS A 175 5.39 -9.72 -16.85
C LYS A 175 4.11 -10.49 -16.54
N GLU A 176 4.14 -11.39 -15.56
CA GLU A 176 2.94 -12.11 -15.11
C GLU A 176 1.79 -11.18 -14.69
N LEU A 177 2.10 -10.07 -13.98
CA LEU A 177 1.09 -9.18 -13.42
C LEU A 177 0.51 -8.18 -14.43
N PHE A 178 1.28 -7.77 -15.43
CA PHE A 178 0.93 -6.64 -16.28
C PHE A 178 0.95 -6.92 -17.78
N ASP A 179 1.59 -7.99 -18.22
CA ASP A 179 1.74 -8.30 -19.65
C ASP A 179 0.99 -9.61 -20.02
N GLU A 180 0.87 -10.61 -19.12
CA GLU A 180 0.20 -11.88 -19.37
C GLU A 180 -1.23 -11.96 -18.79
N GLY A 181 -1.65 -10.98 -18.00
CA GLY A 181 -2.98 -10.91 -17.36
C GLY A 181 -4.02 -10.09 -18.14
N GLN A 182 -3.75 -9.75 -19.42
CA GLN A 182 -4.71 -9.02 -20.28
C GLN A 182 -5.39 -9.95 -21.24
#